data_de30d735e8d25c8f18fc35b6bd4c05d5
#
_entry.id   de30d735e8d25c8f18fc35b6bd4c05d5
#
_cell.length_a   1.000
_cell.length_b   1.000
_cell.length_c   1.000
_cell.angle_alpha   90.00
_cell.angle_beta   90.00
_cell.angle_gamma   90.00
#
_symmetry.space_group_name_H-M   'P 1'
#
loop_
_entity.id
_entity.type
_entity.pdbx_description
1 polymer ?
#
loop_
_entity_poly.entity_id
_entity_poly.type
_entity_poly.pdbx_seq_one_letter_code
_entity_poly.pdbx_strand_id
1 'polypeptide(L)'
;MLTCESVRSTDSPHFAMLDALYARAFPWHEQRESEAKRQALSHPRYALEAWFDEGVFVGLSGCWQFAGYGYIEHLAIDDTLRSRGYGKQLLAQILTRAPLTILEIDPLTTAIAH
;
A
#
# COMPACT_ATOMS: atom_id res chain seq x y z
N MET A 1 3.26 -17.49 4.62
CA MET A 1 3.33 -17.03 3.22
C MET A 1 2.50 -15.77 3.06
N LEU A 2 3.06 -14.78 2.41
CA LEU A 2 2.32 -13.54 2.12
C LEU A 2 1.31 -13.75 1.01
N THR A 3 0.11 -13.26 1.25
CA THR A 3 -0.93 -13.16 0.23
C THR A 3 -1.46 -11.74 0.21
N CYS A 4 -2.06 -11.31 -0.91
CA CYS A 4 -2.69 -10.01 -0.97
C CYS A 4 -4.08 -10.09 -1.59
N GLU A 5 -4.94 -9.17 -1.20
CA GLU A 5 -6.29 -9.06 -1.72
C GLU A 5 -6.53 -7.63 -2.18
N SER A 6 -7.09 -7.50 -3.39
CA SER A 6 -7.43 -6.20 -3.96
C SER A 6 -8.63 -5.59 -3.25
N VAL A 7 -8.55 -4.29 -3.01
CA VAL A 7 -9.64 -3.50 -2.46
C VAL A 7 -10.04 -2.46 -3.50
N ARG A 8 -11.22 -2.62 -4.10
CA ARG A 8 -11.70 -1.80 -5.21
C ARG A 8 -12.82 -0.86 -4.83
N SER A 9 -13.31 -0.94 -3.60
CA SER A 9 -14.45 -0.16 -3.14
C SER A 9 -14.36 0.09 -1.64
N THR A 10 -14.91 1.20 -1.19
CA THR A 10 -15.05 1.48 0.23
C THR A 10 -15.98 0.49 0.94
N ASP A 11 -16.75 -0.29 0.18
CA ASP A 11 -17.61 -1.35 0.71
C ASP A 11 -16.89 -2.68 0.89
N SER A 12 -15.65 -2.79 0.47
CA SER A 12 -14.86 -4.00 0.65
C SER A 12 -14.70 -4.32 2.14
N PRO A 13 -14.79 -5.60 2.54
CA PRO A 13 -14.63 -5.98 3.95
C PRO A 13 -13.27 -5.61 4.53
N HIS A 14 -12.26 -5.41 3.70
CA HIS A 14 -10.93 -5.03 4.15
C HIS A 14 -10.68 -3.52 4.16
N PHE A 15 -11.61 -2.72 3.63
CA PHE A 15 -11.35 -1.29 3.47
C PHE A 15 -11.15 -0.57 4.79
N ALA A 16 -12.00 -0.83 5.78
CA ALA A 16 -11.92 -0.14 7.08
C ALA A 16 -10.56 -0.36 7.75
N MET A 17 -10.03 -1.57 7.68
CA MET A 17 -8.74 -1.94 8.23
C MET A 17 -7.60 -1.22 7.51
N LEU A 18 -7.66 -1.17 6.18
CA LEU A 18 -6.68 -0.47 5.37
C LEU A 18 -6.72 1.04 5.63
N ASP A 19 -7.92 1.62 5.70
CA ASP A 19 -8.08 3.06 5.91
C ASP A 19 -7.57 3.48 7.29
N ALA A 20 -7.77 2.65 8.30
CA ALA A 20 -7.24 2.91 9.63
C ALA A 20 -5.71 2.93 9.65
N LEU A 21 -5.07 1.96 8.97
CA LEU A 21 -3.61 1.96 8.85
C LEU A 21 -3.11 3.16 8.04
N TYR A 22 -3.79 3.47 6.94
CA TYR A 22 -3.46 4.61 6.09
C TYR A 22 -3.47 5.92 6.90
N ALA A 23 -4.49 6.13 7.72
CA ALA A 23 -4.61 7.33 8.53
C ALA A 23 -3.49 7.44 9.59
N ARG A 24 -3.03 6.31 10.13
CA ARG A 24 -1.94 6.29 11.11
C ARG A 24 -0.57 6.46 10.46
N ALA A 25 -0.39 5.89 9.28
CA ALA A 25 0.93 5.76 8.66
C ALA A 25 1.37 7.00 7.89
N PHE A 26 0.42 7.80 7.40
CA PHE A 26 0.73 8.94 6.54
C PHE A 26 0.23 10.24 7.15
N PRO A 27 1.02 11.33 7.05
CA PRO A 27 0.56 12.66 7.47
C PRO A 27 -0.71 13.06 6.70
N TRP A 28 -1.57 13.84 7.35
CA TRP A 28 -2.85 14.20 6.76
C TRP A 28 -2.71 14.88 5.39
N HIS A 29 -1.66 15.67 5.17
CA HIS A 29 -1.45 16.36 3.90
C HIS A 29 -1.00 15.43 2.75
N GLU A 30 -0.60 14.21 3.08
CA GLU A 30 -0.28 13.18 2.07
C GLU A 30 -1.46 12.24 1.81
N GLN A 31 -2.55 12.40 2.58
CA GLN A 31 -3.73 11.58 2.42
C GLN A 31 -4.67 12.17 1.37
N ARG A 32 -5.31 11.30 0.61
CA ARG A 32 -6.37 11.70 -0.30
C ARG A 32 -7.63 12.05 0.48
N GLU A 33 -8.38 13.03 -0.03
CA GLU A 33 -9.74 13.27 0.44
C GLU A 33 -10.63 12.08 0.08
N SER A 34 -11.75 11.93 0.79
CA SER A 34 -12.63 10.76 0.63
C SER A 34 -13.10 10.55 -0.80
N GLU A 35 -13.45 11.62 -1.51
CA GLU A 35 -13.87 11.51 -2.92
C GLU A 35 -12.71 11.07 -3.80
N ALA A 36 -11.52 11.64 -3.60
CA ALA A 36 -10.34 11.25 -4.35
C ALA A 36 -9.97 9.78 -4.09
N LYS A 37 -10.17 9.28 -2.86
CA LYS A 37 -9.97 7.86 -2.55
C LYS A 37 -10.90 6.98 -3.38
N ARG A 38 -12.19 7.33 -3.44
CA ARG A 38 -13.16 6.56 -4.23
C ARG A 38 -12.81 6.57 -5.71
N GLN A 39 -12.41 7.71 -6.24
CA GLN A 39 -12.00 7.83 -7.64
C GLN A 39 -10.76 6.98 -7.93
N ALA A 40 -9.77 6.99 -7.04
CA ALA A 40 -8.58 6.17 -7.19
C ALA A 40 -8.92 4.68 -7.18
N LEU A 41 -9.76 4.23 -6.25
CA LEU A 41 -10.15 2.83 -6.15
C LEU A 41 -10.83 2.31 -7.41
N SER A 42 -11.57 3.15 -8.10
CA SER A 42 -12.26 2.77 -9.34
C SER A 42 -11.36 2.88 -10.57
N HIS A 43 -10.19 3.48 -10.45
CA HIS A 43 -9.30 3.67 -11.60
C HIS A 43 -8.64 2.33 -11.99
N PRO A 44 -8.67 1.95 -13.29
CA PRO A 44 -8.16 0.64 -13.71
C PRO A 44 -6.66 0.45 -13.52
N ARG A 45 -5.89 1.53 -13.44
CA ARG A 45 -4.43 1.45 -13.24
C ARG A 45 -4.01 1.45 -11.78
N TYR A 46 -4.93 1.74 -10.86
CA TYR A 46 -4.62 1.79 -9.44
C TYR A 46 -4.99 0.48 -8.76
N ALA A 47 -4.11 -0.01 -7.89
CA ALA A 47 -4.36 -1.19 -7.07
C ALA A 47 -4.08 -0.87 -5.61
N LEU A 48 -5.13 -0.87 -4.80
CA LEU A 48 -5.00 -0.87 -3.34
C LEU A 48 -5.11 -2.31 -2.87
N GLU A 49 -4.13 -2.77 -2.12
CA GLU A 49 -4.05 -4.16 -1.71
C GLU A 49 -3.81 -4.29 -0.22
N ALA A 50 -4.54 -5.21 0.40
CA ALA A 50 -4.32 -5.64 1.77
C ALA A 50 -3.43 -6.87 1.76
N TRP A 51 -2.38 -6.87 2.58
CA TRP A 51 -1.42 -7.96 2.66
C TRP A 51 -1.60 -8.74 3.95
N PHE A 52 -1.49 -10.06 3.84
CA PHE A 52 -1.69 -10.99 4.95
C PHE A 52 -0.55 -11.99 5.02
N ASP A 53 -0.19 -12.38 6.23
CA ASP A 53 0.71 -13.50 6.46
C ASP A 53 -0.02 -14.52 7.32
N GLU A 54 -0.24 -15.72 6.74
CA GLU A 54 -1.01 -16.78 7.38
C GLU A 54 -2.37 -16.29 7.91
N GLY A 55 -3.03 -15.46 7.11
CA GLY A 55 -4.34 -14.92 7.46
C GLY A 55 -4.35 -13.71 8.37
N VAL A 56 -3.19 -13.25 8.82
CA VAL A 56 -3.07 -12.07 9.68
C VAL A 56 -2.71 -10.85 8.85
N PHE A 57 -3.47 -9.77 8.99
CA PHE A 57 -3.21 -8.53 8.28
C PHE A 57 -1.88 -7.93 8.70
N VAL A 58 -1.01 -7.64 7.72
CA VAL A 58 0.32 -7.11 8.00
C VAL A 58 0.57 -5.74 7.38
N GLY A 59 -0.15 -5.35 6.35
CA GLY A 59 0.11 -4.05 5.73
C GLY A 59 -0.72 -3.78 4.49
N LEU A 60 -0.44 -2.62 3.88
CA LEU A 60 -1.12 -2.17 2.66
C LEU A 60 -0.12 -1.71 1.61
N SER A 61 -0.54 -1.77 0.36
CA SER A 61 0.15 -1.10 -0.74
C SER A 61 -0.86 -0.43 -1.65
N GLY A 62 -0.53 0.78 -2.11
CA GLY A 62 -1.29 1.50 -3.12
C GLY A 62 -0.35 1.79 -4.28
N CYS A 63 -0.60 1.18 -5.43
CA CYS A 63 0.30 1.22 -6.57
C CYS A 63 -0.43 1.56 -7.85
N TRP A 64 0.27 2.26 -8.75
CA TRP A 64 -0.18 2.53 -10.11
C TRP A 64 0.62 1.68 -11.09
N GLN A 65 -0.06 1.10 -12.05
CA GLN A 65 0.59 0.30 -13.09
C GLN A 65 0.41 0.97 -14.45
N PHE A 66 1.52 1.32 -15.07
CA PHE A 66 1.54 1.94 -16.39
C PHE A 66 2.23 1.01 -17.39
N ALA A 67 2.18 1.37 -18.68
CA ALA A 67 2.86 0.59 -19.70
C ALA A 67 4.38 0.65 -19.44
N GLY A 68 4.97 -0.50 -19.10
CA GLY A 68 6.41 -0.64 -18.89
C GLY A 68 6.92 -0.26 -17.51
N TYR A 69 6.09 0.31 -16.61
CA TYR A 69 6.55 0.59 -15.26
C TYR A 69 5.40 0.64 -14.25
N GLY A 70 5.78 0.50 -12.97
CA GLY A 70 4.86 0.68 -11.86
C GLY A 70 5.30 1.85 -10.98
N TYR A 71 4.36 2.41 -10.22
CA TYR A 71 4.64 3.46 -9.25
C TYR A 71 4.01 3.10 -7.91
N ILE A 72 4.85 3.01 -6.87
CA ILE A 72 4.39 2.74 -5.51
C ILE A 72 4.10 4.09 -4.86
N GLU A 73 2.84 4.37 -4.63
CA GLU A 73 2.42 5.62 -3.99
C GLU A 73 2.38 5.49 -2.47
N HIS A 74 1.85 4.38 -1.97
CA HIS A 74 1.74 4.13 -0.54
C HIS A 74 2.18 2.71 -0.23
N LEU A 75 2.95 2.56 0.83
CA LEU A 75 3.35 1.26 1.37
C LEU A 75 3.47 1.42 2.88
N ALA A 76 2.71 0.64 3.63
CA ALA A 76 2.72 0.73 5.08
C ALA A 76 2.55 -0.64 5.72
N ILE A 77 3.26 -0.86 6.81
CA ILE A 77 3.17 -2.07 7.62
C ILE A 77 2.44 -1.72 8.90
N ASP A 78 1.59 -2.63 9.39
CA ASP A 78 0.92 -2.50 10.67
C ASP A 78 1.97 -2.17 11.75
N ASP A 79 1.69 -1.13 12.54
CA ASP A 79 2.68 -0.60 13.48
C ASP A 79 3.09 -1.61 14.56
N THR A 80 2.25 -2.59 14.88
CA THR A 80 2.60 -3.66 15.83
C THR A 80 3.52 -4.72 15.22
N LEU A 81 3.70 -4.71 13.89
CA LEU A 81 4.45 -5.72 13.16
C LEU A 81 5.70 -5.16 12.47
N ARG A 82 6.06 -3.93 12.77
CA ARG A 82 7.27 -3.31 12.21
C ARG A 82 8.53 -4.03 12.71
N SER A 83 9.60 -3.90 11.93
CA SER A 83 10.92 -4.51 12.23
C SER A 83 10.94 -6.04 12.14
N ARG A 84 9.94 -6.63 11.50
CA ARG A 84 9.89 -8.08 11.24
C ARG A 84 10.19 -8.45 9.79
N GLY A 85 10.60 -7.47 8.98
CA GLY A 85 10.95 -7.71 7.58
C GLY A 85 9.77 -7.72 6.60
N TYR A 86 8.56 -7.41 7.03
CA TYR A 86 7.39 -7.42 6.14
C TYR A 86 7.50 -6.37 5.03
N GLY A 87 8.00 -5.19 5.33
CA GLY A 87 8.18 -4.14 4.32
C GLY A 87 9.03 -4.61 3.16
N LYS A 88 10.14 -5.29 3.45
CA LYS A 88 11.01 -5.85 2.42
C LYS A 88 10.31 -6.95 1.62
N GLN A 89 9.52 -7.79 2.29
CA GLN A 89 8.80 -8.87 1.63
C GLN A 89 7.72 -8.34 0.69
N LEU A 90 6.95 -7.35 1.13
CA LEU A 90 5.93 -6.70 0.29
C LEU A 90 6.60 -6.06 -0.92
N LEU A 91 7.63 -5.27 -0.68
CA LEU A 91 8.35 -4.58 -1.73
C LEU A 91 8.93 -5.57 -2.75
N ALA A 92 9.54 -6.65 -2.29
CA ALA A 92 10.09 -7.66 -3.17
C ALA A 92 9.03 -8.25 -4.11
N GLN A 93 7.84 -8.53 -3.60
CA GLN A 93 6.76 -9.06 -4.42
C GLN A 93 6.23 -8.01 -5.41
N ILE A 94 6.08 -6.77 -4.97
CA ILE A 94 5.62 -5.69 -5.86
C ILE A 94 6.60 -5.46 -6.99
N LEU A 95 7.90 -5.50 -6.72
CA LEU A 95 8.94 -5.27 -7.71
C LEU A 95 8.97 -6.32 -8.82
N THR A 96 8.37 -7.48 -8.61
CA THR A 96 8.27 -8.50 -9.67
C THR A 96 7.22 -8.18 -10.72
N ARG A 97 6.35 -7.18 -10.49
CA ARG A 97 5.18 -6.92 -11.33
C ARG A 97 5.47 -6.09 -12.57
N ALA A 98 6.61 -5.42 -12.61
CA ALA A 98 6.97 -4.54 -13.72
C ALA A 98 8.49 -4.52 -13.87
N PRO A 99 9.01 -4.28 -15.09
CA PRO A 99 10.46 -4.19 -15.31
C PRO A 99 11.10 -2.98 -14.63
N LEU A 100 10.32 -1.94 -14.37
CA LEU A 100 10.77 -0.74 -13.66
C LEU A 100 9.69 -0.33 -12.66
N THR A 101 10.10 -0.05 -11.44
CA THR A 101 9.19 0.45 -10.41
C THR A 101 9.75 1.72 -9.82
N ILE A 102 8.91 2.76 -9.73
CA ILE A 102 9.26 4.05 -9.16
C ILE A 102 8.72 4.11 -7.73
N LEU A 103 9.57 4.51 -6.80
CA LEU A 103 9.22 4.71 -5.41
C LEU A 103 9.75 6.07 -4.97
N GLU A 104 8.86 6.96 -4.55
CA GLU A 104 9.26 8.22 -3.95
C GLU A 104 9.58 8.01 -2.47
N ILE A 105 10.75 8.49 -2.06
CA ILE A 105 11.17 8.45 -0.66
C ILE A 105 11.32 9.89 -0.18
N ASP A 106 10.48 10.28 0.79
CA ASP A 106 10.62 11.56 1.45
C ASP A 106 11.81 11.46 2.42
N PRO A 107 12.84 12.30 2.27
CA PRO A 107 13.99 12.27 3.19
C PRO A 107 13.62 12.45 4.66
N LEU A 108 12.54 13.18 4.95
CA LEU A 108 12.08 13.40 6.32
C LEU A 108 11.42 12.18 6.93
N THR A 109 10.93 11.26 6.09
CA THR A 109 10.26 10.04 6.54
C THR A 109 11.08 8.78 6.28
N THR A 110 12.28 8.91 5.74
CA THR A 110 13.13 7.78 5.38
C THR A 110 13.41 6.86 6.57
N ALA A 111 13.59 7.42 7.75
CA ALA A 111 13.84 6.64 8.96
C ALA A 111 12.66 5.74 9.33
N ILE A 112 11.46 6.09 8.88
CA ILE A 112 10.24 5.34 9.14
C ILE A 112 10.08 4.16 8.17
N ALA A 113 10.69 4.27 7.00
CA ALA A 113 10.59 3.27 5.95
C ALA A 113 11.32 1.95 6.28
N HIS A 114 12.04 1.94 7.35
CA HIS A 114 12.80 0.76 7.78
C HIS A 114 11.92 -0.26 8.54
#